data_8056677ffda7f609060f86c60bcf953f
#
_entry.id   8056677ffda7f609060f86c60bcf953f
#
_cell.length_a   1.000
_cell.length_b   1.000
_cell.length_c   1.000
_cell.angle_alpha   90.00
_cell.angle_beta   90.00
_cell.angle_gamma   90.00
#
_symmetry.space_group_name_H-M   'P 1'
#
loop_
_entity.id
_entity.type
_entity.pdbx_description
1 polymer ?
#
loop_
_entity_poly.entity_id
_entity_poly.type
_entity_poly.pdbx_seq_one_letter_code
_entity_poly.pdbx_strand_id
1 'polypeptide(L)'
;DVNRLCTQVADRYGWAFVNINIRSYYAEGAKTMGFEIVEQLGWRYPDHLISPVAGGTLLPRIARGLRELKTVGLVDGELPKIHAAQASGCAPVV
;
A
#
# COMPACT_ATOMS: atom_id res chain seq x y z
N ASP A 1 -21.00 5.45 -6.27
CA ASP A 1 -22.20 5.43 -5.43
C ASP A 1 -21.92 5.09 -3.98
N VAL A 2 -21.08 4.08 -3.65
CA VAL A 2 -20.76 3.69 -2.26
C VAL A 2 -20.13 4.84 -1.47
N ASN A 3 -19.14 5.54 -2.02
CA ASN A 3 -18.49 6.66 -1.34
C ASN A 3 -19.50 7.80 -1.01
N ARG A 4 -20.42 8.07 -1.93
CA ARG A 4 -21.48 9.07 -1.70
C ARG A 4 -22.41 8.64 -0.57
N LEU A 5 -22.81 7.37 -0.53
CA LEU A 5 -23.60 6.83 0.56
C LEU A 5 -22.89 6.93 1.90
N CYS A 6 -21.61 6.56 1.95
CA CYS A 6 -20.80 6.69 3.17
C CYS A 6 -20.74 8.14 3.66
N THR A 7 -20.57 9.11 2.76
CA THR A 7 -20.58 10.54 3.13
C THR A 7 -21.93 10.94 3.71
N GLN A 8 -23.03 10.58 3.05
CA GLN A 8 -24.39 10.90 3.53
C GLN A 8 -24.68 10.29 4.91
N VAL A 9 -24.23 9.06 5.14
CA VAL A 9 -24.40 8.38 6.44
C VAL A 9 -23.52 9.04 7.51
N ALA A 10 -22.27 9.38 7.16
CA ALA A 10 -21.35 10.09 8.07
C ALA A 10 -21.96 11.43 8.52
N ASP A 11 -22.49 12.22 7.57
CA ASP A 11 -23.08 13.52 7.84
C ASP A 11 -24.35 13.40 8.71
N ARG A 12 -25.14 12.37 8.46
CA ARG A 12 -26.43 12.19 9.17
C ARG A 12 -26.28 11.63 10.57
N TYR A 13 -25.33 10.72 10.78
CA TYR A 13 -25.21 9.95 12.03
C TYR A 13 -23.93 10.24 12.81
N GLY A 14 -23.04 11.09 12.29
CA GLY A 14 -21.74 11.38 12.90
C GLY A 14 -20.78 10.18 12.89
N TRP A 15 -20.98 9.21 12.00
CA TRP A 15 -20.14 8.02 11.93
C TRP A 15 -18.81 8.32 11.25
N ALA A 16 -17.74 7.81 11.84
CA ALA A 16 -16.42 7.86 11.23
C ALA A 16 -16.22 6.64 10.32
N PHE A 17 -16.22 6.85 9.01
CA PHE A 17 -15.85 5.80 8.05
C PHE A 17 -14.36 5.73 7.88
N VAL A 18 -13.81 4.51 7.99
CA VAL A 18 -12.42 4.22 7.65
C VAL A 18 -12.33 4.03 6.14
N ASN A 19 -12.16 5.14 5.43
CA ASN A 19 -12.05 5.14 3.97
C ASN A 19 -10.59 5.29 3.57
N ILE A 20 -10.11 4.31 2.81
CA ILE A 20 -8.73 4.20 2.29
C ILE A 20 -8.27 5.46 1.55
N ASN A 21 -9.17 6.08 0.79
CA ASN A 21 -8.84 7.18 -0.11
C ASN A 21 -8.80 8.54 0.60
N ILE A 22 -9.38 8.66 1.78
CA ILE A 22 -9.57 9.94 2.47
C ILE A 22 -8.64 10.10 3.69
N ARG A 23 -8.12 9.01 4.24
CA ARG A 23 -7.37 9.03 5.50
C ARG A 23 -5.86 8.86 5.26
N SER A 24 -5.10 9.90 5.57
CA SER A 24 -3.64 9.92 5.42
C SER A 24 -2.92 8.85 6.25
N TYR A 25 -3.39 8.57 7.45
CA TYR A 25 -2.81 7.53 8.32
C TYR A 25 -2.91 6.12 7.72
N TYR A 26 -3.89 5.83 6.88
CA TYR A 26 -3.97 4.57 6.16
C TYR A 26 -2.76 4.39 5.23
N ALA A 27 -2.35 5.46 4.59
CA ALA A 27 -1.19 5.44 3.72
C ALA A 27 0.11 5.17 4.50
N GLU A 28 0.24 5.70 5.70
CA GLU A 28 1.39 5.43 6.56
C GLU A 28 1.36 3.99 7.10
N GLY A 29 0.22 3.52 7.57
CA GLY A 29 0.06 2.13 8.05
C GLY A 29 0.38 1.09 6.97
N ALA A 30 -0.02 1.32 5.72
CA ALA A 30 0.22 0.38 4.63
C ALA A 30 1.73 0.18 4.28
N LYS A 31 2.61 1.09 4.70
CA LYS A 31 4.06 0.93 4.55
C LYS A 31 4.61 -0.24 5.38
N THR A 32 3.95 -0.57 6.49
CA THR A 32 4.40 -1.66 7.38
C THR A 32 4.49 -3.00 6.69
N MET A 33 3.70 -3.23 5.62
CA MET A 33 3.84 -4.43 4.80
C MET A 33 5.23 -4.52 4.14
N GLY A 34 5.78 -3.39 3.68
CA GLY A 34 7.15 -3.36 3.15
C GLY A 34 8.19 -3.68 4.22
N PHE A 35 7.99 -3.21 5.44
CA PHE A 35 8.89 -3.49 6.57
C PHE A 35 8.85 -4.98 6.94
N GLU A 36 7.66 -5.54 7.05
CA GLU A 36 7.44 -6.96 7.37
C GLU A 36 8.04 -7.89 6.30
N ILE A 37 7.91 -7.57 5.02
CA ILE A 37 8.55 -8.34 3.95
C ILE A 37 10.06 -8.43 4.16
N VAL A 38 10.71 -7.31 4.42
CA VAL A 38 12.16 -7.25 4.60
C VAL A 38 12.59 -7.95 5.89
N GLU A 39 11.86 -7.76 6.99
CA GLU A 39 12.11 -8.44 8.25
C GLU A 39 12.06 -9.97 8.09
N GLN A 40 10.98 -10.49 7.47
CA GLN A 40 10.79 -11.92 7.25
C GLN A 40 11.82 -12.52 6.28
N LEU A 41 12.39 -11.73 5.38
CA LEU A 41 13.48 -12.13 4.50
C LEU A 41 14.87 -12.00 5.13
N GLY A 42 14.96 -11.71 6.42
CA GLY A 42 16.24 -11.58 7.12
C GLY A 42 16.97 -10.26 6.80
N TRP A 43 16.25 -9.17 6.73
CA TRP A 43 16.75 -7.80 6.49
C TRP A 43 17.46 -7.65 5.15
N ARG A 44 16.86 -8.21 4.11
CA ARG A 44 17.34 -8.08 2.74
C ARG A 44 16.18 -7.83 1.77
N TYR A 45 16.44 -7.14 0.68
CA TYR A 45 15.46 -6.97 -0.38
C TYR A 45 15.37 -8.24 -1.25
N PRO A 46 14.16 -8.61 -1.71
CA PRO A 46 14.01 -9.57 -2.80
C PRO A 46 14.37 -8.91 -4.15
N ASP A 47 14.75 -9.68 -5.14
CA ASP A 47 15.01 -9.16 -6.49
C ASP A 47 13.72 -8.67 -7.16
N HIS A 48 12.63 -9.37 -6.91
CA HIS A 48 11.30 -9.07 -7.45
C HIS A 48 10.23 -9.15 -6.37
N LEU A 49 9.25 -8.23 -6.45
CA LEU A 49 8.07 -8.23 -5.61
C LEU A 49 6.83 -8.10 -6.50
N ILE A 50 5.91 -9.06 -6.37
CA ILE A 50 4.63 -9.05 -7.08
C ILE A 50 3.56 -8.65 -6.08
N SER A 51 2.82 -7.59 -6.36
CA SER A 51 1.75 -7.10 -5.49
C SER A 51 0.43 -7.04 -6.22
N PRO A 52 -0.67 -7.53 -5.62
CA PRO A 52 -2.00 -7.31 -6.17
C PRO A 52 -2.33 -5.81 -6.15
N VAL A 53 -2.98 -5.36 -7.20
CA VAL A 53 -3.41 -3.95 -7.33
C VAL A 53 -4.91 -3.91 -7.62
N ALA A 54 -5.67 -3.32 -6.69
CA ALA A 54 -7.07 -2.96 -6.91
C ALA A 54 -7.16 -1.45 -7.21
N GLY A 55 -7.30 -0.63 -6.18
CA GLY A 55 -7.33 0.83 -6.30
C GLY A 55 -5.97 1.51 -6.40
N GLY A 56 -4.86 0.76 -6.44
CA GLY A 56 -3.51 1.31 -6.59
C GLY A 56 -2.89 1.92 -5.34
N THR A 57 -3.50 1.79 -4.17
CA THR A 57 -3.03 2.45 -2.95
C THR A 57 -1.88 1.72 -2.26
N LEU A 58 -1.94 0.40 -2.20
CA LEU A 58 -1.01 -0.44 -1.43
C LEU A 58 0.40 -0.46 -2.04
N LEU A 59 0.51 -0.74 -3.32
CA LEU A 59 1.80 -0.91 -4.00
C LEU A 59 2.76 0.28 -3.83
N PRO A 60 2.34 1.54 -4.05
CA PRO A 60 3.20 2.70 -3.82
C PRO A 60 3.64 2.85 -2.36
N ARG A 61 2.84 2.37 -1.40
CA ARG A 61 3.16 2.45 0.03
C ARG A 61 4.19 1.40 0.43
N ILE A 62 4.08 0.19 -0.09
CA ILE A 62 5.13 -0.82 0.03
C ILE A 62 6.45 -0.27 -0.53
N ALA A 63 6.44 0.24 -1.77
CA ALA A 63 7.62 0.82 -2.41
C ALA A 63 8.23 1.97 -1.59
N ARG A 64 7.40 2.80 -0.97
CA ARG A 64 7.85 3.89 -0.09
C ARG A 64 8.50 3.33 1.17
N GLY A 65 7.87 2.37 1.84
CA GLY A 65 8.43 1.73 3.03
C GLY A 65 9.81 1.12 2.76
N LEU A 66 9.96 0.40 1.66
CA LEU A 66 11.24 -0.17 1.27
C LEU A 66 12.32 0.91 1.03
N ARG A 67 11.97 2.04 0.39
CA ARG A 67 12.89 3.17 0.23
C ARG A 67 13.27 3.83 1.56
N GLU A 68 12.33 3.95 2.48
CA GLU A 68 12.60 4.50 3.81
C GLU A 68 13.59 3.64 4.60
N LEU A 69 13.45 2.29 4.57
CA LEU A 69 14.42 1.38 5.18
C LEU A 69 15.85 1.57 4.64
N LYS A 70 15.97 1.78 3.32
CA LYS A 70 17.25 2.09 2.69
C LYS A 70 17.79 3.45 3.13
N THR A 71 16.93 4.46 3.18
CA THR A 71 17.32 5.83 3.54
C THR A 71 17.84 5.94 4.96
N VAL A 72 17.25 5.18 5.89
CA VAL A 72 17.69 5.15 7.30
C VAL A 72 18.84 4.17 7.54
N GLY A 73 19.32 3.48 6.51
CA GLY A 73 20.47 2.57 6.60
C GLY A 73 20.19 1.24 7.31
N LEU A 74 18.92 0.83 7.43
CA LEU A 74 18.58 -0.45 8.05
C LEU A 74 18.75 -1.64 7.11
N VAL A 75 18.67 -1.41 5.81
CA VAL A 75 18.82 -2.44 4.79
C VAL A 75 19.64 -1.90 3.62
N ASP A 76 20.71 -2.60 3.30
CA ASP A 76 21.56 -2.31 2.15
C ASP A 76 21.13 -3.10 0.91
N GLY A 77 21.61 -2.66 -0.25
CA GLY A 77 21.36 -3.34 -1.52
C GLY A 77 20.44 -2.57 -2.46
N GLU A 78 20.08 -3.22 -3.56
CA GLU A 78 19.17 -2.66 -4.54
C GLU A 78 17.71 -2.89 -4.15
N LEU A 79 16.87 -1.88 -4.42
CA LEU A 79 15.43 -1.99 -4.22
C LEU A 79 14.84 -3.01 -5.21
N PRO A 80 13.81 -3.77 -4.81
CA PRO A 80 13.19 -4.76 -5.68
C PRO A 80 12.52 -4.13 -6.89
N LYS A 81 12.49 -4.89 -7.99
CA LYS A 81 11.58 -4.59 -9.11
C LYS A 81 10.16 -4.95 -8.69
N ILE A 82 9.27 -3.96 -8.68
CA ILE A 82 7.89 -4.15 -8.23
C ILE A 82 6.97 -4.33 -9.43
N HIS A 83 6.21 -5.41 -9.41
CA HIS A 83 5.26 -5.79 -10.46
C HIS A 83 3.83 -5.71 -9.92
N ALA A 84 2.96 -5.06 -10.67
CA ALA A 84 1.53 -5.00 -10.38
C ALA A 84 0.81 -6.21 -10.98
N ALA A 85 -0.04 -6.87 -10.20
CA ALA A 85 -0.89 -7.95 -10.67
C ALA A 85 -2.37 -7.56 -10.55
N GLN A 86 -3.11 -7.68 -11.64
CA GLN A 86 -4.55 -7.43 -11.69
C GLN A 86 -5.27 -8.59 -12.38
N ALA A 87 -6.55 -8.77 -12.05
CA ALA A 87 -7.38 -9.74 -12.75
C ALA A 87 -7.65 -9.25 -14.18
N SER A 88 -7.52 -10.14 -15.17
CA SER A 88 -7.72 -9.79 -16.58
C SER A 88 -9.11 -9.20 -16.88
N GLY A 89 -10.13 -9.56 -16.12
CA GLY A 89 -11.48 -9.02 -16.24
C GLY A 89 -11.71 -7.66 -15.54
N CYS A 90 -10.74 -7.17 -14.79
CA CYS A 90 -10.81 -5.88 -14.10
C CYS A 90 -9.39 -5.35 -13.83
N ALA A 91 -8.81 -4.66 -14.80
CA ALA A 91 -7.45 -4.13 -14.74
C ALA A 91 -7.44 -2.62 -15.05
N PRO A 92 -7.95 -1.78 -14.13
CA PRO A 92 -8.09 -0.34 -14.37
C PRO A 92 -6.76 0.43 -14.38
N VAL A 93 -5.67 -0.19 -13.97
CA VAL A 93 -4.34 0.45 -13.86
C VAL A 93 -3.39 0.00 -14.97
N VAL A 94 -3.76 -0.99 -15.77
CA VAL A 94 -2.97 -1.53 -16.89
C VAL A 94 -3.47 -0.99 -18.21
#